data_f67b52cf8a0a8a9e3a4da93ce8934cf2
#
_entry.id   f67b52cf8a0a8a9e3a4da93ce8934cf2
#
_cell.length_a   1.000
_cell.length_b   1.000
_cell.length_c   1.000
_cell.angle_alpha   90.00
_cell.angle_beta   90.00
_cell.angle_gamma   90.00
#
_symmetry.space_group_name_H-M   'P 1'
#
loop_
_entity.id
_entity.type
_entity.pdbx_description
1 polymer ?
#
loop_
_entity_poly.entity_id
_entity_poly.type
_entity_poly.pdbx_seq_one_letter_code
_entity_poly.pdbx_strand_id
1 'polypeptide(L)'
;MAASTPAYTATLIAGPYTLDVSLSQNPPFTDQPFEVTVSEHGSSQQLSGQVVAEPGLGTDAVRLQTPLRPLAGSTGKISGWLHLPVRGAWQLVIEVNGPQGQSSAGMDITVGAPGAIPPWLAWLIAATPLVLIAWWVHQQRRYRRRLLAEKETEASVHVQSGASS
;
A
#
# COMPACT_ATOMS: atom_id res chain seq x y z
N MET A 1 -15.68 -8.89 -11.78
CA MET A 1 -14.72 -7.97 -11.11
C MET A 1 -15.41 -7.38 -9.90
N ALA A 2 -14.88 -7.61 -8.72
CA ALA A 2 -15.45 -7.06 -7.49
C ALA A 2 -15.26 -5.54 -7.52
N ALA A 3 -16.34 -4.79 -7.32
CA ALA A 3 -16.26 -3.36 -7.09
C ALA A 3 -15.43 -3.15 -5.82
N SER A 4 -14.29 -2.50 -5.95
CA SER A 4 -13.48 -2.15 -4.79
C SER A 4 -14.27 -1.20 -3.90
N THR A 5 -14.37 -1.54 -2.63
CA THR A 5 -14.99 -0.65 -1.65
C THR A 5 -14.22 0.66 -1.64
N PRO A 6 -14.86 1.82 -1.84
CA PRO A 6 -14.16 3.09 -1.84
C PRO A 6 -13.55 3.36 -0.46
N ALA A 7 -12.29 3.77 -0.43
CA ALA A 7 -11.61 4.16 0.80
C ALA A 7 -11.99 5.57 1.26
N TYR A 8 -12.48 6.40 0.33
CA TYR A 8 -12.90 7.76 0.60
C TYR A 8 -14.02 8.17 -0.38
N THR A 9 -14.98 8.92 0.13
CA THR A 9 -16.07 9.52 -0.68
C THR A 9 -16.29 10.96 -0.25
N ALA A 10 -16.38 11.87 -1.20
CA ALA A 10 -16.71 13.27 -0.98
C ALA A 10 -17.78 13.72 -1.96
N THR A 11 -18.65 14.59 -1.50
CA THR A 11 -19.65 15.24 -2.34
C THR A 11 -19.16 16.64 -2.69
N LEU A 12 -19.04 16.95 -3.98
CA LEU A 12 -18.54 18.21 -4.51
C LEU A 12 -19.64 18.90 -5.32
N ILE A 13 -19.63 20.22 -5.29
CA ILE A 13 -20.52 21.04 -6.11
C ILE A 13 -19.74 21.54 -7.33
N ALA A 14 -20.17 21.12 -8.51
CA ALA A 14 -19.60 21.52 -9.79
C ALA A 14 -20.66 22.27 -10.60
N GLY A 15 -20.78 23.57 -10.39
CA GLY A 15 -21.85 24.38 -11.02
C GLY A 15 -23.25 23.82 -10.76
N PRO A 16 -23.98 23.37 -11.80
CA PRO A 16 -25.31 22.79 -11.64
C PRO A 16 -25.29 21.34 -11.13
N TYR A 17 -24.14 20.69 -11.09
CA TYR A 17 -24.01 19.28 -10.69
C TYR A 17 -23.57 19.15 -9.23
N THR A 18 -24.16 18.22 -8.53
CA THR A 18 -23.65 17.71 -7.26
C THR A 18 -22.99 16.36 -7.56
N LEU A 19 -21.69 16.26 -7.36
CA LEU A 19 -20.90 15.09 -7.71
C LEU A 19 -20.48 14.30 -6.48
N ASP A 20 -20.72 13.02 -6.48
CA ASP A 20 -20.13 12.08 -5.53
C ASP A 20 -18.83 11.52 -6.12
N VAL A 21 -17.74 11.87 -5.49
CA VAL A 21 -16.39 11.46 -5.88
C VAL A 21 -15.86 10.46 -4.89
N SER A 22 -15.44 9.30 -5.37
CA SER A 22 -14.86 8.28 -4.52
C SER A 22 -13.47 7.88 -5.01
N LEU A 23 -12.58 7.66 -4.05
CA LEU A 23 -11.21 7.22 -4.27
C LEU A 23 -11.05 5.79 -3.75
N SER A 24 -10.33 4.96 -4.48
CA SER A 24 -10.03 3.58 -4.06
C SER A 24 -8.96 3.52 -2.97
N GLN A 25 -8.22 4.61 -2.73
CA GLN A 25 -7.21 4.74 -1.67
C GLN A 25 -7.29 6.10 -1.01
N ASN A 26 -7.12 6.15 0.33
CA ASN A 26 -7.02 7.38 1.10
C ASN A 26 -6.12 7.18 2.34
N PRO A 27 -4.96 7.86 2.40
CA PRO A 27 -4.37 8.66 1.34
C PRO A 27 -3.87 7.82 0.16
N PRO A 28 -3.84 8.35 -1.06
CA PRO A 28 -3.14 7.73 -2.18
C PRO A 28 -1.63 7.69 -1.89
N PHE A 29 -0.94 6.68 -2.41
CA PHE A 29 0.51 6.54 -2.26
C PHE A 29 1.22 6.85 -3.57
N THR A 30 2.44 7.38 -3.44
CA THR A 30 3.33 7.62 -4.59
C THR A 30 3.57 6.32 -5.35
N ASP A 31 3.57 6.40 -6.68
CA ASP A 31 3.80 5.29 -7.61
C ASP A 31 2.78 4.15 -7.53
N GLN A 32 1.67 4.34 -6.84
CA GLN A 32 0.56 3.39 -6.85
C GLN A 32 -0.63 3.99 -7.60
N PRO A 33 -1.16 3.29 -8.62
CA PRO A 33 -2.36 3.74 -9.29
C PRO A 33 -3.57 3.59 -8.38
N PHE A 34 -4.43 4.59 -8.36
CA PHE A 34 -5.71 4.56 -7.66
C PHE A 34 -6.83 4.96 -8.59
N GLU A 35 -8.00 4.42 -8.34
CA GLU A 35 -9.20 4.70 -9.12
C GLU A 35 -9.95 5.89 -8.54
N VAL A 36 -10.33 6.81 -9.41
CA VAL A 36 -11.24 7.91 -9.10
C VAL A 36 -12.56 7.60 -9.79
N THR A 37 -13.62 7.46 -9.03
CA THR A 37 -14.98 7.25 -9.56
C THR A 37 -15.84 8.48 -9.28
N VAL A 38 -16.58 8.93 -10.26
CA VAL A 38 -17.43 10.11 -10.20
C VAL A 38 -18.84 9.72 -10.64
N SER A 39 -19.84 10.17 -9.90
CA SER A 39 -21.26 10.05 -10.27
C SER A 39 -22.02 11.30 -9.84
N GLU A 40 -23.12 11.60 -10.49
CA GLU A 40 -24.02 12.64 -10.03
C GLU A 40 -24.81 12.14 -8.81
N HIS A 41 -24.87 12.96 -7.77
CA HIS A 41 -25.57 12.63 -6.54
C HIS A 41 -27.08 12.45 -6.76
N GLY A 42 -27.61 11.31 -6.37
CA GLY A 42 -29.05 11.03 -6.50
C GLY A 42 -29.55 10.83 -7.94
N SER A 43 -28.67 10.77 -8.93
CA SER A 43 -29.02 10.61 -10.35
C SER A 43 -28.17 9.49 -10.97
N SER A 44 -28.74 8.83 -11.97
CA SER A 44 -28.00 7.88 -12.82
C SER A 44 -27.66 8.44 -14.18
N GLN A 45 -27.63 9.76 -14.28
CA GLN A 45 -27.32 10.45 -15.52
C GLN A 45 -25.90 10.16 -15.99
N GLN A 46 -25.76 9.89 -17.29
CA GLN A 46 -24.46 9.63 -17.89
C GLN A 46 -23.70 10.96 -18.05
N LEU A 47 -22.62 11.09 -17.33
CA LEU A 47 -21.67 12.19 -17.48
C LEU A 47 -20.48 11.73 -18.31
N SER A 48 -19.74 12.68 -18.86
CA SER A 48 -18.41 12.48 -19.41
C SER A 48 -17.46 13.51 -18.81
N GLY A 49 -16.17 13.25 -18.80
CA GLY A 49 -15.23 14.20 -18.22
C GLY A 49 -13.83 13.66 -18.07
N GLN A 50 -13.04 14.40 -17.32
CA GLN A 50 -11.66 14.07 -16.99
C GLN A 50 -11.31 14.52 -15.58
N VAL A 51 -10.30 13.88 -15.01
CA VAL A 51 -9.65 14.32 -13.77
C VAL A 51 -8.32 14.95 -14.13
N VAL A 52 -8.10 16.12 -13.60
CA VAL A 52 -6.84 16.85 -13.71
C VAL A 52 -6.21 16.91 -12.32
N ALA A 53 -5.00 16.39 -12.18
CA ALA A 53 -4.22 16.50 -10.96
C ALA A 53 -3.20 17.64 -11.12
N GLU A 54 -3.35 18.65 -10.29
CA GLU A 54 -2.44 19.80 -10.23
C GLU A 54 -1.56 19.70 -8.98
N PRO A 55 -0.24 19.86 -9.11
CA PRO A 55 0.64 19.87 -7.95
C PRO A 55 0.35 21.09 -7.08
N GLY A 56 0.18 20.85 -5.77
CA GLY A 56 0.00 21.90 -4.78
C GLY A 56 1.32 22.57 -4.39
N LEU A 57 1.24 23.52 -3.49
CA LEU A 57 2.40 24.27 -3.00
C LEU A 57 3.46 23.32 -2.40
N GLY A 58 4.68 23.44 -2.87
CA GLY A 58 5.81 22.62 -2.41
C GLY A 58 5.91 21.24 -3.07
N THR A 59 5.05 20.94 -4.03
CA THR A 59 5.13 19.71 -4.83
C THR A 59 5.74 20.03 -6.19
N ASP A 60 6.95 19.54 -6.44
CA ASP A 60 7.67 19.74 -7.71
C ASP A 60 7.27 18.63 -8.68
N ALA A 61 6.19 18.86 -9.41
CA ALA A 61 5.62 17.92 -10.36
C ALA A 61 4.90 18.64 -11.50
N VAL A 62 4.59 17.89 -12.54
CA VAL A 62 3.79 18.39 -13.69
C VAL A 62 2.32 18.07 -13.51
N ARG A 63 1.47 18.90 -14.10
CA ARG A 63 0.03 18.66 -14.19
C ARG A 63 -0.23 17.35 -14.96
N LEU A 64 -1.08 16.52 -14.43
CA LEU A 64 -1.50 15.25 -15.03
C LEU A 64 -2.99 15.29 -15.33
N GLN A 65 -3.42 14.61 -16.38
CA GLN A 65 -4.84 14.51 -16.72
C GLN A 65 -5.17 13.08 -17.15
N THR A 66 -6.35 12.62 -16.76
CA THR A 66 -6.84 11.29 -17.07
C THR A 66 -8.32 11.38 -17.48
N PRO A 67 -8.70 10.85 -18.65
CA PRO A 67 -10.10 10.81 -19.05
C PRO A 67 -10.89 9.86 -18.15
N LEU A 68 -12.10 10.26 -17.79
CA LEU A 68 -13.06 9.42 -17.09
C LEU A 68 -13.89 8.65 -18.12
N ARG A 69 -14.03 7.34 -17.94
CA ARG A 69 -14.77 6.44 -18.82
C ARG A 69 -15.95 5.83 -18.08
N PRO A 70 -17.06 5.54 -18.77
CA PRO A 70 -18.19 4.84 -18.17
C PRO A 70 -17.75 3.55 -17.49
N LEU A 71 -18.15 3.38 -16.24
CA LEU A 71 -17.84 2.17 -15.46
C LEU A 71 -18.77 1.04 -15.90
N ALA A 72 -18.18 -0.06 -16.39
CA ALA A 72 -18.94 -1.22 -16.83
C ALA A 72 -19.79 -1.80 -15.69
N GLY A 73 -21.07 -2.05 -15.96
CA GLY A 73 -22.01 -2.60 -14.98
C GLY A 73 -22.59 -1.57 -13.98
N SER A 74 -22.30 -0.28 -14.15
CA SER A 74 -22.84 0.78 -13.30
C SER A 74 -23.39 1.92 -14.15
N THR A 75 -24.66 2.21 -14.01
CA THR A 75 -25.29 3.33 -14.74
C THR A 75 -24.95 4.67 -14.07
N GLY A 76 -24.54 5.65 -14.87
CA GLY A 76 -24.27 7.01 -14.37
C GLY A 76 -22.94 7.18 -13.64
N LYS A 77 -22.09 6.15 -13.56
CA LYS A 77 -20.75 6.24 -12.97
C LYS A 77 -19.70 6.28 -14.05
N ILE A 78 -18.74 7.17 -13.87
CA ILE A 78 -17.54 7.27 -14.70
C ILE A 78 -16.31 7.09 -13.82
N SER A 79 -15.28 6.41 -14.29
CA SER A 79 -14.05 6.21 -13.54
C SER A 79 -12.81 6.39 -14.39
N GLY A 80 -11.70 6.67 -13.73
CA GLY A 80 -10.39 6.77 -14.33
C GLY A 80 -9.30 6.40 -13.33
N TRP A 81 -8.21 5.86 -13.85
CA TRP A 81 -7.04 5.52 -13.06
C TRP A 81 -6.04 6.68 -13.08
N LEU A 82 -5.62 7.10 -11.91
CA LEU A 82 -4.66 8.17 -11.71
C LEU A 82 -3.41 7.61 -11.05
N HIS A 83 -2.26 8.06 -11.53
CA HIS A 83 -0.95 7.68 -11.00
C HIS A 83 -0.17 8.96 -10.70
N LEU A 84 0.13 9.19 -9.42
CA LEU A 84 0.84 10.39 -8.96
C LEU A 84 2.29 10.02 -8.62
N PRO A 85 3.27 10.54 -9.36
CA PRO A 85 4.67 10.14 -9.21
C PRO A 85 5.39 10.80 -8.02
N VAL A 86 4.83 11.86 -7.47
CA VAL A 86 5.47 12.65 -6.41
C VAL A 86 4.56 12.77 -5.20
N ARG A 87 5.13 12.54 -4.01
CA ARG A 87 4.45 12.78 -2.73
C ARG A 87 4.24 14.27 -2.49
N GLY A 88 3.21 14.62 -1.76
CA GLY A 88 2.93 15.99 -1.39
C GLY A 88 1.47 16.38 -1.54
N ALA A 89 1.21 17.67 -1.51
CA ALA A 89 -0.13 18.21 -1.72
C ALA A 89 -0.47 18.23 -3.22
N TRP A 90 -1.66 17.76 -3.54
CA TRP A 90 -2.20 17.79 -4.89
C TRP A 90 -3.64 18.29 -4.86
N GLN A 91 -4.04 18.97 -5.91
CA GLN A 91 -5.42 19.34 -6.14
C GLN A 91 -5.97 18.50 -7.30
N LEU A 92 -7.03 17.76 -7.03
CA LEU A 92 -7.79 17.06 -8.07
C LEU A 92 -8.90 17.97 -8.56
N VAL A 93 -8.86 18.36 -9.80
CA VAL A 93 -9.92 19.10 -10.48
C VAL A 93 -10.67 18.11 -11.36
N ILE A 94 -11.95 17.93 -11.04
CA ILE A 94 -12.83 17.04 -11.76
C ILE A 94 -13.64 17.89 -12.73
N GLU A 95 -13.38 17.73 -14.01
CA GLU A 95 -14.09 18.39 -15.07
C GLU A 95 -15.15 17.44 -15.63
N VAL A 96 -16.40 17.82 -15.58
CA VAL A 96 -17.54 17.04 -16.08
C VAL A 96 -18.28 17.79 -17.16
N ASN A 97 -18.81 17.05 -18.10
CA ASN A 97 -19.68 17.54 -19.15
C ASN A 97 -20.94 16.67 -19.19
N GLY A 98 -22.08 17.32 -19.07
CA GLY A 98 -23.40 16.70 -19.10
C GLY A 98 -24.44 17.60 -19.77
N PRO A 99 -25.71 17.26 -19.69
CA PRO A 99 -26.80 18.01 -20.35
C PRO A 99 -26.91 19.46 -19.93
N GLN A 100 -26.44 19.82 -18.72
CA GLN A 100 -26.47 21.19 -18.22
C GLN A 100 -25.19 21.97 -18.53
N GLY A 101 -24.31 21.39 -19.35
CA GLY A 101 -23.06 22.02 -19.78
C GLY A 101 -21.82 21.47 -19.06
N GLN A 102 -20.70 22.13 -19.29
CA GLN A 102 -19.43 21.80 -18.68
C GLN A 102 -19.28 22.49 -17.32
N SER A 103 -18.78 21.77 -16.36
CA SER A 103 -18.50 22.29 -15.02
C SER A 103 -17.30 21.58 -14.41
N SER A 104 -16.71 22.21 -13.39
CA SER A 104 -15.57 21.64 -12.68
C SER A 104 -15.70 21.81 -11.17
N ALA A 105 -15.13 20.89 -10.42
CA ALA A 105 -14.98 20.98 -8.98
C ALA A 105 -13.60 20.51 -8.56
N GLY A 106 -13.01 21.15 -7.56
CA GLY A 106 -11.69 20.80 -7.04
C GLY A 106 -11.77 20.19 -5.64
N MET A 107 -10.86 19.27 -5.35
CA MET A 107 -10.62 18.75 -4.01
C MET A 107 -9.13 18.60 -3.76
N ASP A 108 -8.73 18.89 -2.53
CA ASP A 108 -7.34 18.73 -2.13
C ASP A 108 -7.09 17.32 -1.58
N ILE A 109 -6.00 16.71 -2.01
CA ILE A 109 -5.53 15.43 -1.50
C ILE A 109 -4.06 15.51 -1.11
N THR A 110 -3.66 14.65 -0.20
CA THR A 110 -2.24 14.49 0.15
C THR A 110 -1.79 13.10 -0.26
N VAL A 111 -0.75 13.06 -1.09
CA VAL A 111 -0.13 11.81 -1.53
C VAL A 111 0.98 11.45 -0.57
N GLY A 112 0.86 10.27 0.04
CA GLY A 112 1.81 9.73 0.99
C GLY A 112 3.04 9.09 0.33
N ALA A 113 4.07 8.83 1.13
CA ALA A 113 5.19 7.99 0.70
C ALA A 113 4.68 6.57 0.37
N PRO A 114 5.39 5.82 -0.51
CA PRO A 114 5.07 4.42 -0.76
C PRO A 114 4.92 3.69 0.58
N GLY A 115 3.89 2.89 0.72
CA GLY A 115 3.52 2.26 1.99
C GLY A 115 4.72 1.62 2.67
N ALA A 116 5.00 2.02 3.90
CA ALA A 116 6.04 1.41 4.70
C ALA A 116 5.77 -0.10 4.79
N ILE A 117 6.84 -0.88 4.75
CA ILE A 117 6.80 -2.33 5.00
C ILE A 117 5.92 -2.57 6.23
N PRO A 118 4.91 -3.46 6.17
CA PRO A 118 4.06 -3.72 7.30
C PRO A 118 4.90 -4.01 8.56
N PRO A 119 4.56 -3.47 9.72
CA PRO A 119 5.38 -3.59 10.93
C PRO A 119 5.76 -5.05 11.26
N TRP A 120 4.87 -6.00 11.01
CA TRP A 120 5.12 -7.43 11.24
C TRP A 120 6.24 -7.98 10.33
N LEU A 121 6.37 -7.48 9.08
CA LEU A 121 7.42 -7.90 8.16
C LEU A 121 8.77 -7.29 8.56
N ALA A 122 8.77 -6.05 9.04
CA ALA A 122 9.97 -5.43 9.60
C ALA A 122 10.48 -6.20 10.83
N TRP A 123 9.59 -6.68 11.69
CA TRP A 123 9.93 -7.54 12.83
C TRP A 123 10.50 -8.90 12.40
N LEU A 124 9.94 -9.53 11.35
CA LEU A 124 10.49 -10.78 10.81
C LEU A 124 11.91 -10.61 10.30
N ILE A 125 12.16 -9.53 9.55
CA ILE A 125 13.50 -9.23 9.03
C ILE A 125 14.48 -8.99 10.18
N ALA A 126 14.07 -8.22 11.20
CA ALA A 126 14.91 -7.93 12.37
C ALA A 126 15.17 -9.17 13.25
N ALA A 127 14.23 -10.11 13.34
CA ALA A 127 14.38 -11.33 14.13
C ALA A 127 15.26 -12.38 13.46
N THR A 128 15.41 -12.37 12.13
CA THR A 128 16.18 -13.35 11.38
C THR A 128 17.61 -13.55 11.89
N PRO A 129 18.44 -12.51 12.13
CA PRO A 129 19.79 -12.67 12.65
C PRO A 129 19.81 -13.27 14.06
N LEU A 130 18.83 -12.93 14.91
CA LEU A 130 18.75 -13.49 16.27
C LEU A 130 18.45 -14.98 16.25
N VAL A 131 17.58 -15.43 15.36
CA VAL A 131 17.28 -16.87 15.18
C VAL A 131 18.51 -17.63 14.70
N LEU A 132 19.26 -17.07 13.74
CA LEU A 132 20.50 -17.68 13.25
C LEU A 132 21.55 -17.79 14.34
N ILE A 133 21.74 -16.76 15.16
CA ILE A 133 22.68 -16.76 16.29
C ILE A 133 22.24 -17.78 17.34
N ALA A 134 20.98 -17.81 17.70
CA ALA A 134 20.44 -18.77 18.67
C ALA A 134 20.61 -20.21 18.19
N TRP A 135 20.33 -20.48 16.91
CA TRP A 135 20.54 -21.78 16.28
C TRP A 135 22.03 -22.19 16.30
N TRP A 136 22.92 -21.27 15.94
CA TRP A 136 24.37 -21.51 15.95
C TRP A 136 24.91 -21.81 17.36
N VAL A 137 24.50 -21.04 18.37
CA VAL A 137 24.84 -21.27 19.77
C VAL A 137 24.30 -22.62 20.26
N HIS A 138 23.07 -22.97 19.89
CA HIS A 138 22.49 -24.27 20.23
C HIS A 138 23.29 -25.42 19.61
N GLN A 139 23.71 -25.30 18.37
CA GLN A 139 24.55 -26.27 17.69
C GLN A 139 25.92 -26.44 18.36
N GLN A 140 26.58 -25.33 18.71
CA GLN A 140 27.83 -25.36 19.46
C GLN A 140 27.71 -26.06 20.82
N ARG A 141 26.63 -25.81 21.56
CA ARG A 141 26.38 -26.49 22.84
C ARG A 141 26.19 -28.01 22.66
N ARG A 142 25.58 -28.45 21.60
CA ARG A 142 25.48 -29.90 21.27
C ARG A 142 26.85 -30.53 20.96
N TYR A 143 27.71 -29.86 20.23
CA TYR A 143 29.07 -30.32 19.96
C TYR A 143 29.92 -30.41 21.23
N ARG A 144 29.86 -29.40 22.08
CA ARG A 144 30.58 -29.41 23.35
C ARG A 144 30.16 -30.57 24.29
N ARG A 145 28.87 -30.87 24.35
CA ARG A 145 28.37 -32.00 25.15
C ARG A 145 28.86 -33.36 24.65
N ARG A 146 28.98 -33.53 23.35
CA ARG A 146 29.54 -34.77 22.76
C ARG A 146 30.99 -34.95 23.09
N LEU A 147 31.82 -33.92 22.99
CA LEU A 147 33.23 -33.97 23.33
C LEU A 147 33.49 -34.23 24.81
N LEU A 148 32.66 -33.75 25.72
CA LEU A 148 32.76 -34.04 27.14
C LEU A 148 32.35 -35.48 27.45
N ALA A 149 31.35 -36.04 26.80
CA ALA A 149 30.95 -37.45 26.95
C ALA A 149 32.00 -38.40 26.46
N GLU A 150 32.71 -38.11 25.35
CA GLU A 150 33.83 -38.91 24.86
C GLU A 150 35.00 -38.92 25.83
N LYS A 151 35.37 -37.79 26.45
CA LYS A 151 36.43 -37.70 27.46
C LYS A 151 36.12 -38.47 28.73
N GLU A 152 34.87 -38.47 29.19
CA GLU A 152 34.47 -39.28 30.35
C GLU A 152 34.55 -40.79 30.07
N THR A 153 34.23 -41.20 28.84
CA THR A 153 34.34 -42.60 28.43
C THR A 153 35.80 -43.06 28.34
N GLU A 154 36.72 -42.25 27.81
CA GLU A 154 38.16 -42.53 27.78
C GLU A 154 38.77 -42.59 29.19
N ALA A 155 38.39 -41.68 30.08
CA ALA A 155 38.89 -41.67 31.46
C ALA A 155 38.43 -42.91 32.23
N SER A 156 37.22 -43.40 32.03
CA SER A 156 36.72 -44.61 32.70
C SER A 156 37.42 -45.91 32.20
N VAL A 157 37.76 -45.99 30.90
CA VAL A 157 38.49 -47.11 30.33
C VAL A 157 39.93 -47.18 30.88
N HIS A 158 40.55 -46.03 31.06
CA HIS A 158 41.94 -45.99 31.58
C HIS A 158 42.04 -46.39 33.05
N VAL A 159 41.03 -46.09 33.88
CA VAL A 159 40.96 -46.51 35.29
C VAL A 159 40.75 -48.01 35.41
N GLN A 160 39.98 -48.64 34.57
CA GLN A 160 39.77 -50.11 34.60
C GLN A 160 41.02 -50.88 34.15
N SER A 161 41.81 -50.36 33.21
CA SER A 161 43.03 -51.01 32.76
C SER A 161 44.19 -50.97 33.82
N GLY A 162 44.17 -49.96 34.69
CA GLY A 162 45.19 -49.85 35.78
C GLY A 162 44.89 -50.67 37.02
N ALA A 163 43.67 -51.20 37.19
CA ALA A 163 43.31 -52.00 38.39
C ALA A 163 43.56 -53.52 38.23
N SER A 164 44.11 -53.96 37.06
CA SER A 164 44.28 -55.38 36.70
C SER A 164 45.71 -55.80 36.66
N SER A 165 46.62 -55.09 37.32
CA SER A 165 48.08 -55.46 37.42
C SER A 165 48.44 -55.78 38.83
#